data_6a16f4ade01b01410d724173cc121bd9
#
_entry.id   6a16f4ade01b01410d724173cc121bd9
#
_cell.length_a   1.000
_cell.length_b   1.000
_cell.length_c   1.000
_cell.angle_alpha   90.00
_cell.angle_beta   90.00
_cell.angle_gamma   90.00
#
_symmetry.space_group_name_H-M   'P 1'
#
loop_
_entity.id
_entity.type
_entity.pdbx_description
1 polymer ?
#
loop_
_entity_poly.entity_id
_entity_poly.type
_entity_poly.pdbx_seq_one_letter_code
_entity_poly.pdbx_strand_id
1 'polypeptide(L)'
;WHGKSLPPLGYHLEEYKLTTELYVDTVMAVCQGLELENPVIMGCSMGGRIVLQLALSHGKELRAVIGLEGADHQEPWYDTEWLHRPDVHGGEVSAALVSGLVAPQCPDEYRWETLWGYLQSGPGVFKGDLYFYRADSDYRDRVGDIDTSQCPVYLLTGEYDFSCTPEDTLRTAARIKGAQATIMEGLGHFPMSEDPDQFRNYILPVLDQIRG
;
A
#
# COMPACT_ATOMS: atom_id res chain seq x y z
N TRP A 1 -8.70 13.98 2.66
CA TRP A 1 -9.53 14.29 1.48
C TRP A 1 -8.93 13.73 0.20
N HIS A 2 -8.88 12.43 0.16
CA HIS A 2 -8.47 11.67 -1.00
C HIS A 2 -9.64 11.59 -1.99
N GLY A 3 -9.37 11.82 -3.27
CA GLY A 3 -10.37 11.71 -4.33
C GLY A 3 -11.61 12.60 -4.07
N LYS A 4 -12.75 11.97 -3.89
CA LYS A 4 -14.04 12.65 -3.69
C LYS A 4 -14.39 12.92 -2.22
N SER A 5 -13.57 12.51 -1.28
CA SER A 5 -13.81 12.78 0.14
C SER A 5 -13.59 14.25 0.44
N LEU A 6 -14.50 14.85 1.20
CA LEU A 6 -14.35 16.23 1.66
C LEU A 6 -13.32 16.30 2.79
N PRO A 7 -12.54 17.38 2.89
CA PRO A 7 -11.63 17.57 4.01
C PRO A 7 -12.41 17.73 5.31
N PRO A 8 -11.84 17.27 6.44
CA PRO A 8 -12.43 17.54 7.75
C PRO A 8 -12.44 19.04 8.08
N LEU A 9 -13.32 19.45 8.98
CA LEU A 9 -13.34 20.84 9.45
C LEU A 9 -11.99 21.19 10.08
N GLY A 10 -11.44 22.34 9.72
CA GLY A 10 -10.14 22.81 10.25
C GLY A 10 -8.92 22.20 9.55
N TYR A 11 -9.07 21.46 8.47
CA TYR A 11 -7.97 20.82 7.73
C TYR A 11 -6.80 21.75 7.37
N HIS A 12 -7.05 23.06 7.28
CA HIS A 12 -6.06 24.09 6.95
C HIS A 12 -5.32 24.65 8.19
N LEU A 13 -5.74 24.25 9.40
CA LEU A 13 -5.16 24.72 10.66
C LEU A 13 -4.00 23.85 11.13
N GLU A 14 -3.98 22.60 10.75
CA GLU A 14 -2.97 21.62 11.12
C GLU A 14 -2.49 20.81 9.91
N GLU A 15 -1.23 20.44 9.91
CA GLU A 15 -0.67 19.57 8.88
C GLU A 15 -1.21 18.15 9.08
N TYR A 16 -1.82 17.58 8.03
CA TYR A 16 -2.24 16.19 8.03
C TYR A 16 -1.02 15.26 8.10
N LYS A 17 -1.07 14.25 8.98
CA LYS A 17 -0.03 13.24 9.17
C LYS A 17 -0.67 11.88 9.38
N LEU A 18 -0.42 10.96 8.47
CA LEU A 18 -0.86 9.58 8.59
C LEU A 18 0.13 8.81 9.48
N THR A 19 -0.34 8.33 10.64
CA THR A 19 0.41 7.44 11.51
C THR A 19 -0.04 5.99 11.30
N THR A 20 0.76 5.02 11.75
CA THR A 20 0.38 3.59 11.74
C THR A 20 -0.93 3.36 12.50
N GLU A 21 -1.09 3.96 13.68
CA GLU A 21 -2.30 3.83 14.49
C GLU A 21 -3.53 4.35 13.74
N LEU A 22 -3.48 5.58 13.22
CA LEU A 22 -4.59 6.17 12.46
C LEU A 22 -4.96 5.33 11.24
N TYR A 23 -3.97 4.75 10.58
CA TYR A 23 -4.21 3.91 9.41
C TYR A 23 -4.89 2.60 9.79
N VAL A 24 -4.38 1.89 10.81
CA VAL A 24 -5.00 0.66 11.34
C VAL A 24 -6.43 0.92 11.77
N ASP A 25 -6.64 1.94 12.59
CA ASP A 25 -7.97 2.30 13.11
C ASP A 25 -8.95 2.61 11.98
N THR A 26 -8.48 3.32 10.95
CA THR A 26 -9.31 3.62 9.77
C THR A 26 -9.75 2.36 9.05
N VAL A 27 -8.82 1.42 8.79
CA VAL A 27 -9.14 0.15 8.11
C VAL A 27 -10.11 -0.67 8.96
N MET A 28 -9.84 -0.81 10.25
CA MET A 28 -10.70 -1.59 11.15
C MET A 28 -12.08 -0.96 11.33
N ALA A 29 -12.16 0.37 11.38
CA ALA A 29 -13.45 1.08 11.43
C ALA A 29 -14.29 0.84 10.17
N VAL A 30 -13.66 0.77 8.99
CA VAL A 30 -14.36 0.40 7.73
C VAL A 30 -14.88 -1.04 7.80
N CYS A 31 -14.05 -1.99 8.28
CA CYS A 31 -14.47 -3.38 8.45
C CYS A 31 -15.68 -3.48 9.38
N GLN A 32 -15.65 -2.78 10.52
CA GLN A 32 -16.76 -2.75 11.48
C GLN A 32 -18.01 -2.08 10.90
N GLY A 33 -17.85 -0.93 10.26
CA GLY A 33 -18.97 -0.19 9.66
C GLY A 33 -19.68 -0.94 8.53
N LEU A 34 -18.97 -1.85 7.87
CA LEU A 34 -19.52 -2.74 6.84
C LEU A 34 -19.90 -4.12 7.38
N GLU A 35 -19.77 -4.34 8.69
CA GLU A 35 -20.07 -5.62 9.35
C GLU A 35 -19.33 -6.82 8.69
N LEU A 36 -18.05 -6.62 8.31
CA LEU A 36 -17.25 -7.67 7.68
C LEU A 36 -16.75 -8.66 8.73
N GLU A 37 -17.08 -9.93 8.55
CA GLU A 37 -16.60 -11.02 9.39
C GLU A 37 -15.39 -11.70 8.75
N ASN A 38 -14.27 -11.77 9.46
CA ASN A 38 -13.04 -12.40 8.96
C ASN A 38 -12.63 -11.93 7.54
N PRO A 39 -12.49 -10.62 7.29
CA PRO A 39 -12.16 -10.14 5.96
C PRO A 39 -10.73 -10.52 5.55
N VAL A 40 -10.51 -10.59 4.24
CA VAL A 40 -9.17 -10.52 3.66
C VAL A 40 -8.87 -9.04 3.40
N ILE A 41 -7.75 -8.56 3.91
CA ILE A 41 -7.31 -7.19 3.66
C ILE A 41 -6.18 -7.22 2.64
N MET A 42 -6.39 -6.54 1.52
CA MET A 42 -5.38 -6.35 0.48
C MET A 42 -5.05 -4.86 0.37
N GLY A 43 -3.77 -4.54 0.31
CA GLY A 43 -3.30 -3.17 0.15
C GLY A 43 -2.07 -3.10 -0.73
N CYS A 44 -1.90 -1.98 -1.44
CA CYS A 44 -0.77 -1.72 -2.32
C CYS A 44 0.10 -0.60 -1.75
N SER A 45 1.42 -0.71 -1.89
CA SER A 45 2.38 0.31 -1.47
C SER A 45 2.29 0.57 0.05
N MET A 46 1.89 1.75 0.50
CA MET A 46 1.59 2.00 1.92
C MET A 46 0.57 1.00 2.46
N GLY A 47 -0.45 0.67 1.66
CA GLY A 47 -1.41 -0.39 1.98
C GLY A 47 -0.76 -1.76 2.07
N GLY A 48 0.24 -2.04 1.23
CA GLY A 48 1.05 -3.27 1.29
C GLY A 48 1.88 -3.37 2.57
N ARG A 49 2.32 -2.25 3.13
CA ARG A 49 3.03 -2.20 4.41
C ARG A 49 2.08 -2.30 5.60
N ILE A 50 0.97 -1.55 5.61
CA ILE A 50 0.06 -1.53 6.75
C ILE A 50 -0.60 -2.89 7.01
N VAL A 51 -0.79 -3.73 5.98
CA VAL A 51 -1.36 -5.07 6.18
C VAL A 51 -0.47 -5.96 7.06
N LEU A 52 0.84 -5.72 7.10
CA LEU A 52 1.75 -6.41 8.05
C LEU A 52 1.44 -6.01 9.49
N GLN A 53 1.19 -4.72 9.74
CA GLN A 53 0.78 -4.25 11.06
C GLN A 53 -0.61 -4.78 11.44
N LEU A 54 -1.54 -4.85 10.49
CA LEU A 54 -2.86 -5.46 10.72
C LEU A 54 -2.73 -6.94 11.10
N ALA A 55 -1.86 -7.70 10.42
CA ALA A 55 -1.58 -9.09 10.79
C ALA A 55 -0.98 -9.22 12.21
N LEU A 56 -0.12 -8.27 12.62
CA LEU A 56 0.45 -8.23 13.97
C LEU A 56 -0.60 -7.94 15.05
N SER A 57 -1.44 -6.93 14.84
CA SER A 57 -2.34 -6.40 15.88
C SER A 57 -3.74 -7.02 15.85
N HIS A 58 -4.23 -7.42 14.68
CA HIS A 58 -5.61 -7.89 14.43
C HIS A 58 -5.67 -9.24 13.70
N GLY A 59 -4.57 -10.00 13.68
CA GLY A 59 -4.50 -11.25 12.91
C GLY A 59 -5.60 -12.25 13.21
N LYS A 60 -6.14 -12.26 14.42
CA LYS A 60 -7.27 -13.16 14.83
C LYS A 60 -8.61 -12.76 14.22
N GLU A 61 -8.73 -11.51 13.78
CA GLU A 61 -9.94 -10.94 13.21
C GLU A 61 -9.94 -10.99 11.68
N LEU A 62 -8.80 -11.37 11.09
CA LEU A 62 -8.58 -11.37 9.65
C LEU A 62 -8.40 -12.80 9.12
N ARG A 63 -9.00 -13.09 7.98
CA ARG A 63 -8.82 -14.36 7.28
C ARG A 63 -7.41 -14.49 6.69
N ALA A 64 -6.90 -13.41 6.12
CA ALA A 64 -5.55 -13.30 5.55
C ALA A 64 -5.24 -11.84 5.26
N VAL A 65 -3.96 -11.55 5.02
CA VAL A 65 -3.51 -10.28 4.46
C VAL A 65 -2.73 -10.49 3.16
N ILE A 66 -2.92 -9.56 2.21
CA ILE A 66 -2.23 -9.54 0.93
C ILE A 66 -1.55 -8.18 0.79
N GLY A 67 -0.23 -8.15 0.84
CA GLY A 67 0.57 -6.95 0.59
C GLY A 67 1.05 -6.92 -0.86
N LEU A 68 0.58 -5.93 -1.61
CA LEU A 68 1.08 -5.63 -2.93
C LEU A 68 2.10 -4.50 -2.81
N GLU A 69 3.25 -4.65 -3.45
CA GLU A 69 4.29 -3.61 -3.49
C GLU A 69 4.64 -3.07 -2.10
N GLY A 70 4.71 -3.98 -1.11
CA GLY A 70 4.90 -3.65 0.30
C GLY A 70 6.01 -4.47 0.96
N ALA A 71 6.73 -3.83 1.86
CA ALA A 71 7.79 -4.43 2.66
C ALA A 71 7.76 -3.93 4.10
N ASP A 72 8.46 -4.61 4.99
CA ASP A 72 8.60 -4.24 6.40
C ASP A 72 9.34 -2.90 6.60
N HIS A 73 10.17 -2.54 5.64
CA HIS A 73 10.89 -1.27 5.55
C HIS A 73 11.34 -1.01 4.11
N GLN A 74 11.36 0.25 3.72
CA GLN A 74 11.92 0.76 2.48
C GLN A 74 12.68 2.04 2.77
N GLU A 75 13.86 2.19 2.18
CA GLU A 75 14.57 3.46 2.24
C GLU A 75 13.83 4.51 1.41
N PRO A 76 13.62 5.72 1.92
CA PRO A 76 12.98 6.77 1.16
C PRO A 76 13.87 7.18 -0.03
N TRP A 77 13.29 7.14 -1.22
CA TRP A 77 13.95 7.52 -2.48
C TRP A 77 13.52 8.90 -2.99
N TYR A 78 12.70 9.61 -2.20
CA TYR A 78 12.16 10.92 -2.53
C TYR A 78 12.29 11.89 -1.36
N ASP A 79 12.42 13.17 -1.68
CA ASP A 79 12.33 14.26 -0.70
C ASP A 79 10.89 14.77 -0.63
N THR A 80 10.31 14.78 0.57
CA THR A 80 8.93 15.22 0.78
C THR A 80 8.82 16.71 1.13
N GLU A 81 9.90 17.39 1.45
CA GLU A 81 9.83 18.77 1.93
C GLU A 81 9.32 19.73 0.85
N TRP A 82 9.71 19.53 -0.39
CA TRP A 82 9.24 20.33 -1.51
C TRP A 82 7.80 20.04 -1.93
N LEU A 83 7.22 18.90 -1.50
CA LEU A 83 5.80 18.60 -1.68
C LEU A 83 4.91 19.43 -0.75
N HIS A 84 5.52 20.18 0.18
CA HIS A 84 4.82 20.91 1.22
C HIS A 84 4.52 22.33 0.82
N ARG A 85 3.52 22.46 -0.02
CA ARG A 85 2.94 23.76 -0.39
C ARG A 85 1.42 23.66 -0.16
N PRO A 86 0.91 24.02 1.04
CA PRO A 86 -0.53 23.99 1.31
C PRO A 86 -1.33 25.00 0.49
N ASP A 87 -0.64 25.95 -0.11
CA ASP A 87 -1.19 27.00 -0.97
C ASP A 87 -1.31 26.60 -2.45
N VAL A 88 -0.81 25.42 -2.83
CA VAL A 88 -0.88 24.92 -4.21
C VAL A 88 -1.40 23.49 -4.26
N HIS A 89 -2.10 23.17 -5.34
CA HIS A 89 -2.55 21.82 -5.59
C HIS A 89 -1.36 20.90 -5.93
N GLY A 90 -1.13 19.87 -5.09
CA GLY A 90 0.01 18.97 -5.23
C GLY A 90 -0.21 17.79 -6.19
N GLY A 91 -1.38 17.64 -6.80
CA GLY A 91 -1.73 16.48 -7.60
C GLY A 91 -0.83 16.27 -8.83
N GLU A 92 -0.47 17.35 -9.54
CA GLU A 92 0.44 17.26 -10.69
C GLU A 92 1.84 16.78 -10.28
N VAL A 93 2.33 17.24 -9.14
CA VAL A 93 3.62 16.83 -8.59
C VAL A 93 3.57 15.37 -8.17
N SER A 94 2.51 14.95 -7.50
CA SER A 94 2.30 13.55 -7.12
C SER A 94 2.24 12.63 -8.33
N ALA A 95 1.48 13.01 -9.36
CA ALA A 95 1.40 12.26 -10.61
C ALA A 95 2.76 12.17 -11.32
N ALA A 96 3.54 13.26 -11.36
CA ALA A 96 4.89 13.25 -11.93
C ALA A 96 5.82 12.30 -11.17
N LEU A 97 5.77 12.32 -9.83
CA LEU A 97 6.58 11.44 -8.99
C LEU A 97 6.25 9.96 -9.23
N VAL A 98 4.98 9.61 -9.28
CA VAL A 98 4.56 8.20 -9.42
C VAL A 98 4.59 7.69 -10.86
N SER A 99 4.66 8.57 -11.85
CA SER A 99 4.68 8.18 -13.27
C SER A 99 5.83 7.24 -13.64
N GLY A 100 6.97 7.38 -12.97
CA GLY A 100 8.13 6.52 -13.15
C GLY A 100 8.03 5.13 -12.51
N LEU A 101 7.02 4.89 -11.68
CA LEU A 101 6.82 3.61 -10.99
C LEU A 101 6.03 2.60 -11.82
N VAL A 102 5.41 3.06 -12.90
CA VAL A 102 4.63 2.23 -13.82
C VAL A 102 5.57 1.43 -14.72
N ALA A 103 5.30 0.14 -14.94
CA ALA A 103 6.10 -0.72 -15.82
C ALA A 103 6.26 -0.11 -17.22
N PRO A 104 7.44 -0.28 -17.88
CA PRO A 104 7.69 0.31 -19.20
C PRO A 104 6.70 -0.12 -20.29
N GLN A 105 6.20 -1.35 -20.19
CA GLN A 105 5.26 -1.94 -21.15
C GLN A 105 3.78 -1.70 -20.82
N CYS A 106 3.47 -0.98 -19.75
CA CYS A 106 2.09 -0.65 -19.41
C CYS A 106 1.43 0.11 -20.58
N PRO A 107 0.24 -0.32 -21.05
CA PRO A 107 -0.52 0.41 -22.05
C PRO A 107 -0.81 1.85 -21.61
N ASP A 108 -0.72 2.79 -22.55
CA ASP A 108 -0.88 4.22 -22.24
C ASP A 108 -2.22 4.53 -21.57
N GLU A 109 -3.31 3.88 -21.97
CA GLU A 109 -4.63 4.07 -21.38
C GLU A 109 -4.66 3.75 -19.88
N TYR A 110 -4.02 2.66 -19.46
CA TYR A 110 -3.93 2.26 -18.05
C TYR A 110 -2.96 3.14 -17.26
N ARG A 111 -1.87 3.57 -17.91
CA ARG A 111 -0.95 4.56 -17.33
C ARG A 111 -1.68 5.86 -16.98
N TRP A 112 -2.47 6.38 -17.92
CA TRP A 112 -3.22 7.62 -17.70
C TRP A 112 -4.30 7.47 -16.64
N GLU A 113 -4.96 6.33 -16.55
CA GLU A 113 -5.94 6.05 -15.50
C GLU A 113 -5.29 6.08 -14.10
N THR A 114 -4.13 5.44 -13.96
CA THR A 114 -3.37 5.43 -12.70
C THR A 114 -2.96 6.85 -12.29
N LEU A 115 -2.39 7.63 -13.21
CA LEU A 115 -1.97 8.99 -12.94
C LEU A 115 -3.15 9.91 -12.61
N TRP A 116 -4.29 9.70 -13.26
CA TRP A 116 -5.52 10.46 -12.97
C TRP A 116 -5.97 10.31 -11.51
N GLY A 117 -5.80 9.13 -10.92
CA GLY A 117 -6.07 8.91 -9.51
C GLY A 117 -5.24 9.84 -8.60
N TYR A 118 -3.97 9.99 -8.88
CA TYR A 118 -3.06 10.86 -8.11
C TYR A 118 -3.33 12.36 -8.30
N LEU A 119 -3.84 12.76 -9.46
CA LEU A 119 -4.25 14.14 -9.73
C LEU A 119 -5.44 14.60 -8.86
N GLN A 120 -6.18 13.67 -8.26
CA GLN A 120 -7.38 13.97 -7.47
C GLN A 120 -7.09 14.22 -5.97
N SER A 121 -5.85 14.22 -5.54
CA SER A 121 -5.47 14.49 -4.15
C SER A 121 -5.67 15.95 -3.78
N GLY A 122 -6.20 16.20 -2.59
CA GLY A 122 -6.27 17.55 -2.02
C GLY A 122 -4.89 18.08 -1.62
N PRO A 123 -4.76 19.40 -1.35
CA PRO A 123 -3.52 19.98 -0.88
C PRO A 123 -2.99 19.32 0.40
N GLY A 124 -1.71 18.99 0.43
CA GLY A 124 -1.04 18.39 1.58
C GLY A 124 -1.37 16.91 1.86
N VAL A 125 -2.30 16.29 1.11
CA VAL A 125 -2.70 14.89 1.33
C VAL A 125 -1.53 13.96 1.05
N PHE A 126 -0.92 14.05 -0.11
CA PHE A 126 0.17 13.16 -0.51
C PHE A 126 1.37 13.24 0.45
N LYS A 127 1.77 14.45 0.85
CA LYS A 127 2.82 14.64 1.88
C LYS A 127 2.41 14.01 3.21
N GLY A 128 1.18 14.24 3.63
CA GLY A 128 0.64 13.72 4.89
C GLY A 128 0.58 12.18 4.90
N ASP A 129 0.22 11.56 3.78
CA ASP A 129 0.26 10.11 3.63
C ASP A 129 1.69 9.57 3.72
N LEU A 130 2.66 10.21 3.05
CA LEU A 130 4.07 9.81 3.09
C LEU A 130 4.72 9.97 4.47
N TYR A 131 4.10 10.70 5.39
CA TYR A 131 4.53 10.77 6.78
C TYR A 131 4.56 9.38 7.44
N PHE A 132 3.62 8.49 7.07
CA PHE A 132 3.58 7.10 7.50
C PHE A 132 4.93 6.38 7.35
N TYR A 133 5.60 6.55 6.22
CA TYR A 133 6.90 5.89 5.99
C TYR A 133 8.04 6.42 6.88
N ARG A 134 7.93 7.67 7.33
CA ARG A 134 8.98 8.35 8.10
C ARG A 134 8.78 8.29 9.61
N ALA A 135 7.55 8.04 10.06
CA ALA A 135 7.19 8.14 11.48
C ALA A 135 7.40 6.84 12.24
N ASP A 136 6.60 5.82 11.93
CA ASP A 136 6.45 4.66 12.79
C ASP A 136 6.20 3.35 12.05
N SER A 137 6.42 3.33 10.74
CA SER A 137 6.16 2.16 9.89
C SER A 137 7.37 1.29 9.59
N ASP A 138 8.44 1.40 10.38
CA ASP A 138 9.55 0.44 10.35
C ASP A 138 9.16 -0.80 11.17
N TYR A 139 8.92 -1.91 10.49
CA TYR A 139 8.45 -3.14 11.12
C TYR A 139 9.51 -4.24 11.17
N ARG A 140 10.78 -3.94 10.83
CA ARG A 140 11.87 -4.92 10.72
C ARG A 140 12.07 -5.76 11.97
N ASP A 141 11.87 -5.16 13.15
CA ASP A 141 12.13 -5.83 14.43
C ASP A 141 10.93 -6.62 14.94
N ARG A 142 9.77 -6.54 14.27
CA ARG A 142 8.52 -7.13 14.77
C ARG A 142 7.73 -7.97 13.76
N VAL A 143 8.00 -7.89 12.45
CA VAL A 143 7.28 -8.72 11.47
C VAL A 143 7.46 -10.21 11.69
N GLY A 144 8.57 -10.62 12.34
CA GLY A 144 8.80 -12.00 12.72
C GLY A 144 7.83 -12.57 13.76
N ASP A 145 7.11 -11.69 14.47
CA ASP A 145 6.09 -12.06 15.47
C ASP A 145 4.72 -12.34 14.85
N ILE A 146 4.55 -12.14 13.54
CA ILE A 146 3.29 -12.45 12.85
C ILE A 146 3.03 -13.96 12.89
N ASP A 147 1.89 -14.33 13.47
CA ASP A 147 1.42 -15.72 13.49
C ASP A 147 0.64 -16.05 12.21
N THR A 148 1.34 -16.56 11.21
CA THR A 148 0.73 -16.91 9.90
C THR A 148 -0.22 -18.11 9.97
N SER A 149 -0.26 -18.83 11.08
CA SER A 149 -1.27 -19.89 11.29
C SER A 149 -2.64 -19.30 11.61
N GLN A 150 -2.69 -18.09 12.13
CA GLN A 150 -3.92 -17.34 12.39
C GLN A 150 -4.26 -16.38 11.26
N CYS A 151 -3.26 -15.68 10.71
CA CYS A 151 -3.41 -14.73 9.62
C CYS A 151 -2.36 -15.02 8.54
N PRO A 152 -2.67 -15.82 7.53
CA PRO A 152 -1.77 -16.04 6.40
C PRO A 152 -1.35 -14.73 5.73
N VAL A 153 -0.07 -14.64 5.36
CA VAL A 153 0.53 -13.45 4.74
C VAL A 153 1.00 -13.78 3.34
N TYR A 154 0.51 -13.02 2.37
CA TYR A 154 0.91 -13.09 0.97
C TYR A 154 1.50 -11.76 0.55
N LEU A 155 2.69 -11.77 -0.04
CA LEU A 155 3.37 -10.59 -0.55
C LEU A 155 3.60 -10.75 -2.05
N LEU A 156 3.16 -9.77 -2.83
CA LEU A 156 3.32 -9.79 -4.28
C LEU A 156 3.94 -8.46 -4.72
N THR A 157 4.97 -8.51 -5.55
CA THR A 157 5.68 -7.31 -6.02
C THR A 157 5.99 -7.42 -7.50
N GLY A 158 5.76 -6.34 -8.24
CA GLY A 158 6.08 -6.26 -9.66
C GLY A 158 7.58 -6.26 -9.90
N GLU A 159 8.00 -6.92 -10.98
CA GLU A 159 9.40 -7.00 -11.40
C GLU A 159 10.05 -5.62 -11.59
N TYR A 160 9.27 -4.64 -12.04
CA TYR A 160 9.75 -3.28 -12.35
C TYR A 160 9.55 -2.28 -11.21
N ASP A 161 9.05 -2.71 -10.06
CA ASP A 161 8.91 -1.81 -8.92
C ASP A 161 10.29 -1.49 -8.30
N PHE A 162 10.67 -0.23 -8.36
CA PHE A 162 11.89 0.27 -7.71
C PHE A 162 11.59 1.01 -6.38
N SER A 163 10.33 1.25 -6.07
CA SER A 163 9.90 1.86 -4.80
C SER A 163 9.85 0.83 -3.68
N CYS A 164 9.30 -0.36 -3.97
CA CYS A 164 9.39 -1.54 -3.13
C CYS A 164 9.93 -2.67 -4.00
N THR A 165 11.24 -2.86 -3.94
CA THR A 165 11.89 -3.79 -4.86
C THR A 165 11.51 -5.24 -4.59
N PRO A 166 11.61 -6.13 -5.60
CA PRO A 166 11.50 -7.58 -5.39
C PRO A 166 12.34 -8.08 -4.22
N GLU A 167 13.56 -7.55 -4.05
CA GLU A 167 14.47 -7.91 -2.96
C GLU A 167 13.92 -7.49 -1.60
N ASP A 168 13.27 -6.33 -1.50
CA ASP A 168 12.62 -5.85 -0.26
C ASP A 168 11.50 -6.78 0.17
N THR A 169 10.66 -7.18 -0.79
CA THR A 169 9.57 -8.12 -0.55
C THR A 169 10.07 -9.50 -0.12
N LEU A 170 11.06 -10.04 -0.84
CA LEU A 170 11.64 -11.35 -0.50
C LEU A 170 12.34 -11.32 0.87
N ARG A 171 13.05 -10.23 1.18
CA ARG A 171 13.67 -10.02 2.49
C ARG A 171 12.63 -9.97 3.61
N THR A 172 11.51 -9.28 3.38
CA THR A 172 10.39 -9.21 4.33
C THR A 172 9.77 -10.57 4.55
N ALA A 173 9.44 -11.29 3.47
CA ALA A 173 8.87 -12.62 3.56
C ALA A 173 9.78 -13.61 4.31
N ALA A 174 11.09 -13.52 4.12
CA ALA A 174 12.07 -14.37 4.81
C ALA A 174 12.09 -14.16 6.34
N ARG A 175 11.62 -13.00 6.83
CA ARG A 175 11.50 -12.72 8.27
C ARG A 175 10.21 -13.25 8.88
N ILE A 176 9.18 -13.51 8.07
CA ILE A 176 7.85 -13.94 8.51
C ILE A 176 7.72 -15.43 8.26
N LYS A 177 7.76 -16.23 9.31
CA LYS A 177 7.65 -17.69 9.17
C LYS A 177 6.31 -18.07 8.54
N GLY A 178 6.35 -18.70 7.36
CA GLY A 178 5.17 -19.16 6.66
C GLY A 178 4.53 -18.14 5.71
N ALA A 179 5.08 -16.93 5.58
CA ALA A 179 4.66 -16.00 4.54
C ALA A 179 5.01 -16.54 3.15
N GLN A 180 4.18 -16.22 2.17
CA GLN A 180 4.44 -16.50 0.76
C GLN A 180 4.76 -15.21 0.02
N ALA A 181 5.76 -15.27 -0.89
CA ALA A 181 6.14 -14.14 -1.72
C ALA A 181 6.12 -14.53 -3.19
N THR A 182 5.65 -13.64 -4.05
CA THR A 182 5.58 -13.82 -5.49
C THR A 182 6.08 -12.56 -6.18
N ILE A 183 6.98 -12.71 -7.15
CA ILE A 183 7.39 -11.62 -8.03
C ILE A 183 6.55 -11.71 -9.29
N MET A 184 5.89 -10.61 -9.64
CA MET A 184 4.98 -10.51 -10.78
C MET A 184 5.76 -9.99 -11.99
N GLU A 185 6.11 -10.90 -12.89
CA GLU A 185 6.83 -10.57 -14.11
C GLU A 185 6.06 -9.57 -14.96
N GLY A 186 6.75 -8.59 -15.55
CA GLY A 186 6.17 -7.62 -16.45
C GLY A 186 5.32 -6.52 -15.78
N LEU A 187 5.17 -6.52 -14.46
CA LEU A 187 4.37 -5.54 -13.70
C LEU A 187 5.27 -4.59 -12.90
N GLY A 188 4.80 -3.38 -12.67
CA GLY A 188 5.44 -2.37 -11.84
C GLY A 188 4.69 -2.16 -10.52
N HIS A 189 4.68 -0.92 -10.05
CA HIS A 189 4.15 -0.54 -8.74
C HIS A 189 2.62 -0.56 -8.63
N PHE A 190 1.90 -0.57 -9.74
CA PHE A 190 0.44 -0.53 -9.78
C PHE A 190 -0.16 -1.71 -10.54
N PRO A 191 0.17 -2.95 -10.16
CA PRO A 191 -0.14 -4.13 -10.98
C PRO A 191 -1.62 -4.25 -11.34
N MET A 192 -2.51 -3.86 -10.43
CA MET A 192 -3.96 -3.96 -10.61
C MET A 192 -4.51 -2.99 -11.67
N SER A 193 -3.79 -1.90 -11.96
CA SER A 193 -4.18 -0.90 -12.96
C SER A 193 -3.28 -0.90 -14.20
N GLU A 194 -2.04 -1.34 -14.10
CA GLU A 194 -1.09 -1.40 -15.21
C GLU A 194 -1.43 -2.46 -16.24
N ASP A 195 -1.77 -3.65 -15.77
CA ASP A 195 -2.22 -4.78 -16.57
C ASP A 195 -3.13 -5.68 -15.71
N PRO A 196 -4.44 -5.37 -15.66
CA PRO A 196 -5.40 -6.13 -14.86
C PRO A 196 -5.48 -7.60 -15.23
N ASP A 197 -5.28 -7.94 -16.51
CA ASP A 197 -5.37 -9.32 -16.99
C ASP A 197 -4.14 -10.13 -16.54
N GLN A 198 -2.96 -9.55 -16.62
CA GLN A 198 -1.74 -10.19 -16.10
C GLN A 198 -1.79 -10.27 -14.56
N PHE A 199 -2.22 -9.24 -13.87
CA PHE A 199 -2.36 -9.24 -12.41
C PHE A 199 -3.30 -10.36 -11.93
N ARG A 200 -4.39 -10.63 -12.66
CA ARG A 200 -5.32 -11.73 -12.34
C ARG A 200 -4.63 -13.08 -12.28
N ASN A 201 -3.62 -13.33 -13.11
CA ASN A 201 -2.89 -14.59 -13.12
C ASN A 201 -2.12 -14.84 -11.81
N TYR A 202 -1.76 -13.76 -11.10
CA TYR A 202 -1.07 -13.82 -9.81
C TYR A 202 -2.02 -13.80 -8.62
N ILE A 203 -3.05 -12.94 -8.66
CA ILE A 203 -3.91 -12.77 -7.50
C ILE A 203 -4.96 -13.87 -7.34
N LEU A 204 -5.52 -14.42 -8.43
CA LEU A 204 -6.55 -15.45 -8.32
C LEU A 204 -6.06 -16.72 -7.63
N PRO A 205 -4.87 -17.27 -7.90
CA PRO A 205 -4.34 -18.41 -7.16
C PRO A 205 -4.21 -18.16 -5.65
N VAL A 206 -3.83 -16.94 -5.25
CA VAL A 206 -3.76 -16.54 -3.83
C VAL A 206 -5.15 -16.52 -3.20
N LEU A 207 -6.12 -15.93 -3.90
CA LEU A 207 -7.52 -15.90 -3.41
C LEU A 207 -8.12 -17.30 -3.31
N ASP A 208 -7.79 -18.21 -4.24
CA ASP A 208 -8.24 -19.60 -4.19
C ASP A 208 -7.62 -20.34 -3.00
N GLN A 209 -6.33 -20.13 -2.69
CA GLN A 209 -5.70 -20.69 -1.49
C GLN A 209 -6.36 -20.19 -0.20
N ILE A 210 -6.71 -18.88 -0.13
CA ILE A 210 -7.37 -18.31 1.04
C ILE A 210 -8.80 -18.84 1.20
N ARG A 211 -9.45 -19.11 0.10
CA ARG A 211 -10.83 -19.64 0.11
C ARG A 211 -10.91 -21.09 0.61
N GLY A 212 -9.91 -21.90 0.37
CA GLY A 212 -9.80 -23.33 0.77
C GLY A 212 -10.46 -24.22 -0.24
#